data_679886a4718c76468cd1afaf94d4d9bb
#
_entry.id   679886a4718c76468cd1afaf94d4d9bb
#
_cell.length_a   1.000
_cell.length_b   1.000
_cell.length_c   1.000
_cell.angle_alpha   90.00
_cell.angle_beta   90.00
_cell.angle_gamma   90.00
#
_symmetry.space_group_name_H-M   'P 1'
#
loop_
_entity.id
_entity.type
_entity.pdbx_description
1 polymer ?
#
loop_
_entity_poly.entity_id
_entity_poly.type
_entity_poly.pdbx_seq_one_letter_code
_entity_poly.pdbx_strand_id
1 'polypeptide(L)'
;INIRASYSSGFRAPQAFDEDMHISAVGGEVAMIQRAKDLSEEKSRSLSASVDFYHRFKNGIQLNFLVEGFYTSLSDVFVLEDIGKDEQGNLIKERRNGSGAKVMGLTLEGKSVLTSWLSLQAGATFQRSRYKEAEKWSDDENVPAETRMFRTPDTYGYFTATLTPIKRFTASLSGTYTGSMLVQHLA
;
A
#
# COMPACT_ATOMS: atom_id res chain seq x y z
N ILE A 1 12.46 -18.23 -19.50
CA ILE A 1 12.70 -17.01 -18.75
C ILE A 1 12.00 -15.86 -19.47
N ASN A 2 11.31 -15.03 -18.72
CA ASN A 2 10.62 -13.86 -19.23
C ASN A 2 11.05 -12.66 -18.38
N ILE A 3 11.47 -11.58 -19.04
CA ILE A 3 11.91 -10.33 -18.37
C ILE A 3 10.93 -9.25 -18.79
N ARG A 4 10.44 -8.49 -17.82
CA ARG A 4 9.56 -7.35 -18.05
C ARG A 4 10.07 -6.15 -17.29
N ALA A 5 9.87 -4.97 -17.88
CA ALA A 5 10.08 -3.70 -17.23
C ALA A 5 8.92 -2.79 -17.58
N SER A 6 8.48 -1.97 -16.64
CA SER A 6 7.42 -0.99 -16.87
C SER A 6 7.77 0.33 -16.20
N TYR A 7 7.37 1.40 -16.86
CA TYR A 7 7.32 2.73 -16.30
C TYR A 7 5.91 3.28 -16.47
N SER A 8 5.37 3.83 -15.40
CA SER A 8 4.06 4.47 -15.42
C SER A 8 4.10 5.81 -14.69
N SER A 9 3.26 6.72 -15.13
CA SER A 9 2.98 7.97 -14.44
C SER A 9 1.48 8.14 -14.32
N GLY A 10 1.04 8.72 -13.22
CA GLY A 10 -0.35 9.00 -12.95
C GLY A 10 -0.51 10.30 -12.19
N PHE A 11 -1.72 10.79 -12.13
CA PHE A 11 -2.09 11.92 -11.31
C PHE A 11 -3.47 11.71 -10.70
N ARG A 12 -3.71 12.36 -9.57
CA ARG A 12 -5.02 12.46 -8.92
C ARG A 12 -5.39 13.94 -8.83
N ALA A 13 -6.46 14.31 -9.52
CA ALA A 13 -6.97 15.68 -9.46
C ALA A 13 -7.61 15.96 -8.09
N PRO A 14 -7.55 17.20 -7.59
CA PRO A 14 -8.29 17.61 -6.41
C PRO A 14 -9.80 17.39 -6.61
N GLN A 15 -10.42 16.67 -5.67
CA GLN A 15 -11.86 16.44 -5.73
C GLN A 15 -12.63 17.57 -5.07
N ALA A 16 -13.84 17.86 -5.57
CA ALA A 16 -14.70 18.90 -5.00
C ALA A 16 -15.27 18.49 -3.64
N PHE A 17 -15.47 17.19 -3.44
CA PHE A 17 -15.96 16.61 -2.18
C PHE A 17 -14.91 15.66 -1.62
N ASP A 18 -14.77 15.64 -0.31
CA ASP A 18 -13.84 14.79 0.39
C ASP A 18 -14.53 13.48 0.77
N GLU A 19 -13.94 12.34 0.38
CA GLU A 19 -14.41 11.02 0.82
C GLU A 19 -14.24 10.84 2.33
N ASP A 20 -13.31 11.58 2.95
CA ASP A 20 -13.04 11.54 4.39
C ASP A 20 -14.05 12.36 5.23
N MET A 21 -14.99 13.07 4.62
CA MET A 21 -16.02 13.82 5.37
C MET A 21 -16.85 12.93 6.32
N HIS A 22 -16.94 11.65 6.06
CA HIS A 22 -17.64 10.69 6.92
C HIS A 22 -16.84 10.27 8.16
N ILE A 23 -15.53 10.45 8.17
CA ILE A 23 -14.63 10.02 9.25
C ILE A 23 -14.51 11.10 10.33
N SER A 24 -14.59 12.35 9.97
CA SER A 24 -14.51 13.48 10.91
C SER A 24 -15.72 13.61 11.85
N ALA A 25 -16.83 12.92 11.55
CA ALA A 25 -18.03 12.93 12.40
C ALA A 25 -17.98 11.88 13.54
N VAL A 26 -17.04 10.95 13.54
CA VAL A 26 -16.97 9.82 14.52
C VAL A 26 -16.54 10.30 15.91
N GLY A 27 -15.93 11.45 16.06
CA GLY A 27 -15.50 12.03 17.34
C GLY A 27 -16.46 13.09 17.94
N GLY A 28 -17.58 13.40 17.30
CA GLY A 28 -18.51 14.43 17.78
C GLY A 28 -18.06 15.87 17.54
N GLU A 29 -16.88 16.11 16.99
CA GLU A 29 -16.42 17.42 16.55
C GLU A 29 -16.73 17.60 15.06
N VAL A 30 -17.41 18.70 14.74
CA VAL A 30 -17.65 19.10 13.35
C VAL A 30 -16.39 19.77 12.81
N ALA A 31 -15.69 19.10 11.90
CA ALA A 31 -14.57 19.69 11.19
C ALA A 31 -15.02 20.23 9.83
N MET A 32 -14.75 21.50 9.59
CA MET A 32 -14.95 22.13 8.27
C MET A 32 -13.68 21.94 7.44
N ILE A 33 -13.81 21.25 6.30
CA ILE A 33 -12.68 21.03 5.40
C ILE A 33 -12.76 22.06 4.26
N GLN A 34 -11.72 22.86 4.12
CA GLN A 34 -11.52 23.76 2.99
C GLN A 34 -10.32 23.36 2.16
N ARG A 35 -10.26 23.82 0.92
CA ARG A 35 -9.13 23.57 0.02
C ARG A 35 -8.22 24.80 -0.03
N ALA A 36 -6.92 24.56 -0.01
CA ALA A 36 -5.94 25.59 -0.32
C ALA A 36 -6.17 26.14 -1.74
N LYS A 37 -5.94 27.43 -1.91
CA LYS A 37 -6.16 28.11 -3.21
C LYS A 37 -5.22 27.62 -4.31
N ASP A 38 -4.05 27.15 -3.93
CA ASP A 38 -2.98 26.65 -4.78
C ASP A 38 -2.93 25.12 -4.86
N LEU A 39 -3.99 24.43 -4.38
CA LEU A 39 -4.06 22.98 -4.40
C LEU A 39 -3.93 22.46 -5.84
N SER A 40 -2.86 21.72 -6.10
CA SER A 40 -2.55 21.07 -7.38
C SER A 40 -2.76 19.57 -7.34
N GLU A 41 -2.68 18.90 -8.48
CA GLU A 41 -2.82 17.45 -8.56
C GLU A 41 -1.68 16.70 -7.87
N GLU A 42 -2.00 15.61 -7.18
CA GLU A 42 -1.00 14.62 -6.76
C GLU A 42 -0.41 13.92 -7.99
N LYS A 43 0.87 13.64 -7.95
CA LYS A 43 1.58 12.96 -9.05
C LYS A 43 2.24 11.67 -8.56
N SER A 44 2.18 10.64 -9.37
CA SER A 44 2.90 9.39 -9.14
C SER A 44 3.79 9.04 -10.32
N ARG A 45 4.96 8.49 -10.03
CA ARG A 45 5.87 7.87 -11.01
C ARG A 45 6.31 6.53 -10.47
N SER A 46 6.09 5.48 -11.24
CA SER A 46 6.41 4.12 -10.84
C SER A 46 7.31 3.47 -11.88
N LEU A 47 8.30 2.74 -11.40
CA LEU A 47 9.17 1.88 -12.17
C LEU A 47 9.10 0.48 -11.57
N SER A 48 8.90 -0.55 -12.39
CA SER A 48 9.06 -1.93 -11.96
C SER A 48 9.84 -2.76 -12.97
N ALA A 49 10.52 -3.77 -12.47
CA ALA A 49 11.21 -4.76 -13.28
C ALA A 49 11.03 -6.14 -12.68
N SER A 50 10.73 -7.13 -13.51
CA SER A 50 10.52 -8.49 -13.04
C SER A 50 11.22 -9.51 -13.94
N VAL A 51 11.63 -10.61 -13.31
CA VAL A 51 12.12 -11.83 -13.97
C VAL A 51 11.21 -12.97 -13.57
N ASP A 52 10.67 -13.64 -14.56
CA ASP A 52 9.79 -14.78 -14.41
C ASP A 52 10.50 -16.01 -15.00
N PHE A 53 10.69 -17.03 -14.16
CA PHE A 53 11.31 -18.28 -14.51
C PHE A 53 10.28 -19.40 -14.44
N TYR A 54 10.13 -20.13 -15.54
CA TYR A 54 9.28 -21.31 -15.61
C TYR A 54 10.10 -22.54 -16.00
N HIS A 55 9.90 -23.63 -15.29
CA HIS A 55 10.52 -24.91 -15.60
C HIS A 55 9.55 -26.08 -15.42
N ARG A 56 9.55 -26.99 -16.37
CA ARG A 56 8.81 -28.26 -16.29
C ARG A 56 9.80 -29.41 -16.30
N PHE A 57 9.80 -30.17 -15.23
CA PHE A 57 10.65 -31.36 -15.09
C PHE A 57 10.08 -32.56 -15.84
N LYS A 58 10.94 -33.53 -16.18
CA LYS A 58 10.54 -34.76 -16.87
C LYS A 58 9.53 -35.61 -16.08
N ASN A 59 9.56 -35.55 -14.75
CA ASN A 59 8.62 -36.21 -13.85
C ASN A 59 7.25 -35.51 -13.72
N GLY A 60 7.01 -34.46 -14.50
CA GLY A 60 5.74 -33.73 -14.52
C GLY A 60 5.63 -32.56 -13.54
N ILE A 61 6.58 -32.38 -12.62
CA ILE A 61 6.63 -31.21 -11.72
C ILE A 61 6.81 -29.94 -12.55
N GLN A 62 6.03 -28.93 -12.23
CA GLN A 62 6.13 -27.60 -12.82
C GLN A 62 6.46 -26.59 -11.74
N LEU A 63 7.41 -25.72 -12.02
CA LEU A 63 7.81 -24.60 -11.17
C LEU A 63 7.70 -23.31 -11.95
N ASN A 64 7.13 -22.31 -11.31
CA ASN A 64 7.20 -20.92 -11.73
C ASN A 64 7.72 -20.09 -10.56
N PHE A 65 8.67 -19.23 -10.81
CA PHE A 65 9.25 -18.34 -9.82
C PHE A 65 9.39 -16.94 -10.41
N LEU A 66 8.81 -15.95 -9.74
CA LEU A 66 8.84 -14.54 -10.10
C LEU A 66 9.61 -13.76 -9.04
N VAL A 67 10.47 -12.87 -9.51
CA VAL A 67 11.09 -11.82 -8.71
C VAL A 67 10.75 -10.49 -9.35
N GLU A 68 10.17 -9.56 -8.59
CA GLU A 68 9.85 -8.22 -9.04
C GLU A 68 10.41 -7.18 -8.08
N GLY A 69 11.19 -6.24 -8.61
CA GLY A 69 11.57 -5.02 -7.91
C GLY A 69 10.70 -3.86 -8.36
N PHE A 70 10.28 -3.00 -7.42
CA PHE A 70 9.48 -1.82 -7.73
C PHE A 70 9.91 -0.58 -6.95
N TYR A 71 9.68 0.57 -7.57
CA TYR A 71 9.91 1.88 -6.97
C TYR A 71 8.78 2.82 -7.40
N THR A 72 8.12 3.47 -6.44
CA THR A 72 7.09 4.48 -6.69
C THR A 72 7.44 5.75 -5.91
N SER A 73 7.41 6.88 -6.60
CA SER A 73 7.53 8.22 -6.00
C SER A 73 6.22 8.96 -6.16
N LEU A 74 5.67 9.42 -5.03
CA LEU A 74 4.54 10.32 -4.95
C LEU A 74 5.03 11.73 -4.70
N SER A 75 4.41 12.71 -5.34
CA SER A 75 4.66 14.15 -5.14
C SER A 75 3.36 14.87 -4.96
N ASP A 76 3.42 15.97 -4.24
CA ASP A 76 2.26 16.86 -4.04
C ASP A 76 1.05 16.12 -3.44
N VAL A 77 1.30 15.13 -2.54
CA VAL A 77 0.24 14.33 -1.91
C VAL A 77 -0.70 15.21 -1.10
N PHE A 78 -1.99 14.87 -1.12
CA PHE A 78 -2.96 15.61 -0.32
C PHE A 78 -2.80 15.30 1.15
N VAL A 79 -2.63 16.35 1.93
CA VAL A 79 -2.60 16.31 3.39
C VAL A 79 -3.72 17.21 3.94
N LEU A 80 -4.22 16.87 5.13
CA LEU A 80 -5.15 17.72 5.90
C LEU A 80 -4.36 18.34 7.03
N GLU A 81 -4.39 19.65 7.13
CA GLU A 81 -3.72 20.41 8.17
C GLU A 81 -4.74 21.22 8.95
N ASP A 82 -4.59 21.25 10.26
CA ASP A 82 -5.43 22.06 11.14
C ASP A 82 -4.96 23.51 11.04
N ILE A 83 -5.85 24.40 10.59
CA ILE A 83 -5.55 25.81 10.41
C ILE A 83 -6.24 26.71 11.44
N GLY A 84 -6.97 26.12 12.39
CA GLY A 84 -7.60 26.85 13.48
C GLY A 84 -9.06 26.46 13.72
N LYS A 85 -9.77 27.35 14.40
CA LYS A 85 -11.21 27.19 14.69
C LYS A 85 -11.99 28.37 14.15
N ASP A 86 -13.24 28.10 13.76
CA ASP A 86 -14.18 29.17 13.37
C ASP A 86 -14.73 29.92 14.60
N GLU A 87 -15.56 30.95 14.36
CA GLU A 87 -16.22 31.75 15.41
C GLU A 87 -17.15 30.91 16.29
N GLN A 88 -17.59 29.75 15.83
CA GLN A 88 -18.46 28.82 16.54
C GLN A 88 -17.66 27.76 17.32
N GLY A 89 -16.32 27.75 17.18
CA GLY A 89 -15.42 26.82 17.83
C GLY A 89 -15.21 25.49 17.07
N ASN A 90 -15.76 25.35 15.86
CA ASN A 90 -15.54 24.16 15.02
C ASN A 90 -14.12 24.16 14.46
N LEU A 91 -13.52 23.00 14.36
CA LEU A 91 -12.18 22.82 13.80
C LEU A 91 -12.20 23.09 12.29
N ILE A 92 -11.26 23.92 11.82
CA ILE A 92 -11.06 24.16 10.38
C ILE A 92 -9.81 23.41 9.94
N LYS A 93 -9.99 22.50 8.97
CA LYS A 93 -8.90 21.78 8.32
C LYS A 93 -8.73 22.27 6.88
N GLU A 94 -7.51 22.42 6.45
CA GLU A 94 -7.20 22.78 5.07
C GLU A 94 -6.55 21.58 4.36
N ARG A 95 -7.10 21.24 3.19
CA ARG A 95 -6.47 20.30 2.29
C ARG A 95 -5.48 21.01 1.40
N ARG A 96 -4.23 20.61 1.47
CA ARG A 96 -3.13 21.16 0.67
C ARG A 96 -2.17 20.07 0.19
N ASN A 97 -1.22 20.44 -0.65
CA ASN A 97 -0.18 19.53 -1.09
C ASN A 97 0.93 19.43 -0.05
N GLY A 98 1.26 18.22 0.36
CA GLY A 98 2.42 17.89 1.18
C GLY A 98 3.61 17.45 0.34
N SER A 99 4.72 17.10 1.00
CA SER A 99 6.01 16.80 0.38
C SER A 99 6.03 15.53 -0.48
N GLY A 100 5.12 14.60 -0.23
CA GLY A 100 5.03 13.33 -0.92
C GLY A 100 5.67 12.16 -0.19
N ALA A 101 5.75 11.02 -0.91
CA ALA A 101 6.24 9.77 -0.33
C ALA A 101 7.00 8.93 -1.38
N LYS A 102 7.75 7.94 -0.88
CA LYS A 102 8.45 6.94 -1.69
C LYS A 102 8.12 5.55 -1.16
N VAL A 103 7.83 4.65 -2.07
CA VAL A 103 7.63 3.23 -1.78
C VAL A 103 8.54 2.43 -2.68
N MET A 104 9.34 1.53 -2.12
CA MET A 104 10.20 0.64 -2.89
C MET A 104 10.22 -0.73 -2.25
N GLY A 105 10.39 -1.77 -3.05
CA GLY A 105 10.38 -3.11 -2.52
C GLY A 105 10.74 -4.18 -3.52
N LEU A 106 10.68 -5.40 -3.01
CA LEU A 106 10.92 -6.65 -3.74
C LEU A 106 9.76 -7.60 -3.44
N THR A 107 9.17 -8.15 -4.49
CA THR A 107 8.18 -9.22 -4.41
C THR A 107 8.79 -10.51 -4.94
N LEU A 108 8.61 -11.58 -4.20
CA LEU A 108 8.97 -12.94 -4.56
C LEU A 108 7.69 -13.77 -4.63
N GLU A 109 7.46 -14.45 -5.74
CA GLU A 109 6.33 -15.37 -5.88
C GLU A 109 6.82 -16.72 -6.40
N GLY A 110 6.27 -17.78 -5.85
CA GLY A 110 6.50 -19.14 -6.29
C GLY A 110 5.19 -19.89 -6.50
N LYS A 111 5.08 -20.60 -7.61
CA LYS A 111 3.98 -21.51 -7.90
C LYS A 111 4.55 -22.85 -8.33
N SER A 112 4.05 -23.92 -7.74
CA SER A 112 4.47 -25.28 -8.07
C SER A 112 3.28 -26.21 -8.26
N VAL A 113 3.31 -27.01 -9.31
CA VAL A 113 2.47 -28.19 -9.47
C VAL A 113 3.36 -29.39 -9.16
N LEU A 114 3.27 -29.90 -7.94
CA LEU A 114 4.13 -30.97 -7.45
C LEU A 114 3.67 -32.35 -7.94
N THR A 115 2.35 -32.54 -7.98
CA THR A 115 1.72 -33.76 -8.46
C THR A 115 0.44 -33.41 -9.20
N SER A 116 -0.24 -34.41 -9.79
CA SER A 116 -1.56 -34.21 -10.40
C SER A 116 -2.66 -33.79 -9.40
N TRP A 117 -2.42 -33.96 -8.11
CA TRP A 117 -3.38 -33.67 -7.05
C TRP A 117 -2.95 -32.56 -6.08
N LEU A 118 -1.70 -32.05 -6.18
CA LEU A 118 -1.16 -31.03 -5.25
C LEU A 118 -0.50 -29.88 -6.03
N SER A 119 -1.01 -28.69 -5.82
CA SER A 119 -0.36 -27.45 -6.23
C SER A 119 -0.16 -26.50 -5.04
N LEU A 120 0.93 -25.77 -5.05
CA LEU A 120 1.30 -24.79 -4.04
C LEU A 120 1.58 -23.44 -4.71
N GLN A 121 1.18 -22.37 -4.04
CA GLN A 121 1.52 -21.01 -4.41
C GLN A 121 1.85 -20.23 -3.14
N ALA A 122 2.92 -19.45 -3.16
CA ALA A 122 3.28 -18.55 -2.09
C ALA A 122 3.91 -17.28 -2.65
N GLY A 123 3.72 -16.18 -1.95
CA GLY A 123 4.33 -14.90 -2.27
C GLY A 123 4.68 -14.12 -1.02
N ALA A 124 5.77 -13.36 -1.10
CA ALA A 124 6.20 -12.45 -0.05
C ALA A 124 6.67 -11.14 -0.65
N THR A 125 6.27 -10.03 -0.04
CA THR A 125 6.72 -8.68 -0.40
C THR A 125 7.46 -8.07 0.77
N PHE A 126 8.62 -7.52 0.48
CA PHE A 126 9.45 -6.74 1.38
C PHE A 126 9.50 -5.32 0.83
N GLN A 127 9.02 -4.35 1.58
CA GLN A 127 8.95 -2.98 1.11
C GLN A 127 9.38 -1.98 2.17
N ARG A 128 9.71 -0.79 1.71
CA ARG A 128 9.99 0.37 2.52
C ARG A 128 9.16 1.54 2.03
N SER A 129 8.30 2.07 2.89
CA SER A 129 7.40 3.18 2.59
C SER A 129 7.74 4.34 3.50
N ARG A 130 8.10 5.49 2.91
CA ARG A 130 8.57 6.65 3.66
C ARG A 130 8.01 7.94 3.06
N TYR A 131 7.58 8.85 3.92
CA TYR A 131 7.37 10.25 3.55
C TYR A 131 8.72 10.88 3.18
N LYS A 132 8.71 11.86 2.31
CA LYS A 132 9.92 12.63 1.92
C LYS A 132 10.37 13.53 3.06
N GLU A 133 9.43 14.06 3.81
CA GLU A 133 9.61 14.83 5.02
C GLU A 133 8.84 14.15 6.17
N ALA A 134 9.28 14.37 7.40
CA ALA A 134 8.58 13.80 8.54
C ALA A 134 7.22 14.47 8.73
N GLU A 135 6.17 13.66 8.83
CA GLU A 135 4.81 14.13 9.01
C GLU A 135 4.45 14.17 10.50
N LYS A 136 3.88 15.28 10.94
CA LYS A 136 3.24 15.37 12.27
C LYS A 136 1.92 14.59 12.22
N TRP A 137 1.69 13.78 13.23
CA TRP A 137 0.52 12.93 13.33
C TRP A 137 -0.21 13.06 14.68
N SER A 138 0.29 13.94 15.56
CA SER A 138 -0.28 14.25 16.86
C SER A 138 -0.12 15.73 17.14
N ASP A 139 -1.09 16.32 17.84
CA ASP A 139 -1.05 17.70 18.31
C ASP A 139 -0.15 17.88 19.55
N ASP A 140 0.26 16.77 20.19
CA ASP A 140 1.20 16.80 21.29
C ASP A 140 2.61 17.11 20.78
N GLU A 141 3.20 18.21 21.24
CA GLU A 141 4.55 18.67 20.86
C GLU A 141 5.64 17.67 21.25
N ASN A 142 5.40 16.81 22.23
CA ASN A 142 6.35 15.79 22.67
C ASN A 142 6.38 14.57 21.76
N VAL A 143 5.44 14.43 20.84
CA VAL A 143 5.38 13.32 19.89
C VAL A 143 6.18 13.66 18.64
N PRO A 144 7.28 12.93 18.36
CA PRO A 144 8.11 13.22 17.19
C PRO A 144 7.35 12.97 15.90
N ALA A 145 7.62 13.81 14.90
CA ALA A 145 7.17 13.57 13.54
C ALA A 145 7.79 12.28 12.97
N GLU A 146 7.05 11.55 12.16
CA GLU A 146 7.44 10.24 11.65
C GLU A 146 7.59 10.26 10.11
N THR A 147 8.64 9.60 9.63
CA THR A 147 8.87 9.42 8.19
C THR A 147 8.29 8.12 7.64
N ARG A 148 8.00 7.13 8.48
CA ARG A 148 7.37 5.89 8.06
C ARG A 148 5.89 6.12 7.77
N MET A 149 5.41 5.57 6.66
CA MET A 149 3.99 5.64 6.35
C MET A 149 3.17 4.78 7.31
N PHE A 150 2.09 5.35 7.83
CA PHE A 150 1.16 4.63 8.69
C PHE A 150 0.36 3.59 7.91
N ARG A 151 -0.10 2.55 8.61
CA ARG A 151 -0.92 1.46 8.09
C ARG A 151 -0.32 0.77 6.85
N THR A 152 1.02 0.79 6.76
CA THR A 152 1.77 0.22 5.65
C THR A 152 2.81 -0.75 6.21
N PRO A 153 2.57 -2.07 6.14
CA PRO A 153 3.52 -3.05 6.63
C PRO A 153 4.76 -3.11 5.75
N ASP A 154 5.94 -3.27 6.36
CA ASP A 154 7.20 -3.45 5.62
C ASP A 154 7.35 -4.86 5.03
N THR A 155 6.57 -5.83 5.54
CA THR A 155 6.57 -7.22 5.07
C THR A 155 5.17 -7.80 5.09
N TYR A 156 4.77 -8.44 4.00
CA TYR A 156 3.52 -9.20 3.94
C TYR A 156 3.63 -10.32 2.92
N GLY A 157 2.73 -11.29 3.03
CA GLY A 157 2.76 -12.44 2.12
C GLY A 157 1.51 -13.28 2.21
N TYR A 158 1.48 -14.30 1.37
CA TYR A 158 0.39 -15.26 1.31
C TYR A 158 0.90 -16.64 0.93
N PHE A 159 0.11 -17.64 1.23
CA PHE A 159 0.26 -18.97 0.65
C PHE A 159 -1.10 -19.58 0.31
N THR A 160 -1.10 -20.50 -0.64
CA THR A 160 -2.26 -21.33 -0.99
C THR A 160 -1.78 -22.71 -1.35
N ALA A 161 -2.38 -23.73 -0.73
CA ALA A 161 -2.23 -25.12 -1.09
C ALA A 161 -3.56 -25.63 -1.64
N THR A 162 -3.55 -26.21 -2.83
CA THR A 162 -4.74 -26.81 -3.46
C THR A 162 -4.52 -28.30 -3.66
N LEU A 163 -5.48 -29.08 -3.16
CA LEU A 163 -5.51 -30.53 -3.22
C LEU A 163 -6.70 -30.99 -4.07
N THR A 164 -6.42 -31.82 -5.06
CA THR A 164 -7.43 -32.44 -5.92
C THR A 164 -7.17 -33.95 -5.99
N PRO A 165 -7.36 -34.67 -4.86
CA PRO A 165 -6.99 -36.09 -4.78
C PRO A 165 -7.81 -36.99 -5.69
N ILE A 166 -9.03 -36.58 -6.00
CA ILE A 166 -9.93 -37.26 -6.95
C ILE A 166 -10.65 -36.25 -7.84
N LYS A 167 -11.09 -36.66 -9.03
CA LYS A 167 -11.69 -35.78 -10.06
C LYS A 167 -12.91 -34.93 -9.61
N ARG A 168 -13.57 -35.33 -8.53
CA ARG A 168 -14.80 -34.66 -8.04
C ARG A 168 -14.61 -33.92 -6.71
N PHE A 169 -13.40 -33.88 -6.19
CA PHE A 169 -13.11 -33.23 -4.91
C PHE A 169 -11.88 -32.34 -5.01
N THR A 170 -12.06 -31.09 -4.65
CA THR A 170 -10.98 -30.10 -4.52
C THR A 170 -11.10 -29.41 -3.18
N ALA A 171 -10.00 -29.32 -2.46
CA ALA A 171 -9.88 -28.54 -1.23
C ALA A 171 -8.73 -27.54 -1.37
N SER A 172 -8.90 -26.35 -0.81
CA SER A 172 -7.86 -25.32 -0.78
C SER A 172 -7.68 -24.79 0.64
N LEU A 173 -6.44 -24.63 1.04
CA LEU A 173 -6.04 -23.95 2.26
C LEU A 173 -5.23 -22.72 1.87
N SER A 174 -5.65 -21.56 2.35
CA SER A 174 -4.95 -20.30 2.13
C SER A 174 -4.68 -19.60 3.45
N GLY A 175 -3.58 -18.88 3.51
CA GLY A 175 -3.23 -18.01 4.62
C GLY A 175 -2.55 -16.74 4.13
N THR A 176 -2.69 -15.68 4.91
CA THR A 176 -2.01 -14.40 4.71
C THR A 176 -1.20 -14.03 5.95
N TYR A 177 -0.10 -13.36 5.71
CA TYR A 177 0.75 -12.79 6.74
C TYR A 177 0.89 -11.29 6.50
N THR A 178 0.69 -10.50 7.54
CA THR A 178 0.94 -9.06 7.54
C THR A 178 1.88 -8.76 8.70
N GLY A 179 3.03 -8.20 8.40
CA GLY A 179 4.02 -7.78 9.39
C GLY A 179 3.57 -6.58 10.21
N SER A 180 4.41 -6.15 11.14
CA SER A 180 4.14 -4.96 11.94
C SER A 180 4.07 -3.70 11.08
N MET A 181 3.19 -2.80 11.46
CA MET A 181 3.02 -1.48 10.84
C MET A 181 2.76 -0.44 11.93
N LEU A 182 3.09 0.81 11.64
CA LEU A 182 2.71 1.91 12.50
C LEU A 182 1.22 2.21 12.35
N VAL A 183 0.55 2.41 13.48
CA VAL A 183 -0.83 2.89 13.54
C VAL A 183 -0.89 4.11 14.46
N GLN A 184 -1.70 5.08 14.11
CA GLN A 184 -2.01 6.18 14.99
C GLN A 184 -2.90 5.65 16.12
N HIS A 185 -2.52 5.91 17.35
CA HIS A 185 -3.35 5.63 18.53
C HIS A 185 -3.81 6.97 19.08
N LEU A 186 -5.08 7.25 18.93
CA LEU A 186 -5.72 8.38 19.60
C LEU A 186 -6.02 7.93 21.03
N ALA A 187 -5.35 8.56 21.98
CA ALA A 187 -5.60 8.34 23.42
C ALA A 187 -6.77 9.21 23.88
#